data_acec00813b340e494af4dec44f6d63da
#
_entry.id   acec00813b340e494af4dec44f6d63da
#
_cell.length_a   1.000
_cell.length_b   1.000
_cell.length_c   1.000
_cell.angle_alpha   90.00
_cell.angle_beta   90.00
_cell.angle_gamma   90.00
#
_symmetry.space_group_name_H-M   'P 1'
#
loop_
_entity.id
_entity.type
_entity.pdbx_description
1 polymer ?
#
loop_
_entity_poly.entity_id
_entity_poly.type
_entity_poly.pdbx_seq_one_letter_code
_entity_poly.pdbx_strand_id
1 'polypeptide(L)'
;MSKFEFGEWVLLTSQKGKKWLVRVEEAPYSSHLGGINLGDIVGREEGDWLVTSKGAKLMLFRPALQDYIFSMKRRTQIIYPKDLSAMIFNGDIYPGCVILETGIGSGALALALLRAMCGRGKLISVEKRLEFALEARENISRFFGAMPENHEIIVADIEGFHLSCQVDRIFVDLPEPWRAVESLCEMLRMGGLLVSLSPNVGQVQLTQRQLKINGFGDIEHFELLRRDWKIDQLRARPFDRMVAHTGFITVAKRVSAERGEPLESDPDYGEDPETGKAPEKLI
;
A
#
# COMPACT_ATOMS: atom_id res chain seq x y z
N MET A 1 -14.77 -24.84 9.33
CA MET A 1 -14.16 -23.49 9.59
C MET A 1 -13.89 -23.41 11.08
N SER A 2 -12.81 -22.74 11.51
CA SER A 2 -12.50 -22.59 12.93
C SER A 2 -13.46 -21.57 13.56
N LYS A 3 -13.92 -21.86 14.77
CA LYS A 3 -14.72 -20.96 15.57
C LYS A 3 -13.88 -19.77 16.02
N PHE A 4 -14.53 -18.64 16.33
CA PHE A 4 -13.83 -17.49 16.89
C PHE A 4 -13.35 -17.76 18.31
N GLU A 5 -12.13 -17.31 18.60
CA GLU A 5 -11.47 -17.43 19.89
C GLU A 5 -11.12 -16.06 20.47
N PHE A 6 -10.84 -16.02 21.78
CA PHE A 6 -10.36 -14.79 22.41
C PHE A 6 -9.07 -14.29 21.75
N GLY A 7 -8.99 -12.98 21.57
CA GLY A 7 -7.83 -12.31 20.97
C GLY A 7 -7.90 -12.17 19.44
N GLU A 8 -8.80 -12.89 18.75
CA GLU A 8 -8.97 -12.74 17.30
C GLU A 8 -9.63 -11.39 16.93
N TRP A 9 -9.34 -10.93 15.73
CA TRP A 9 -10.02 -9.78 15.13
C TRP A 9 -11.26 -10.20 14.39
N VAL A 10 -12.37 -9.51 14.64
CA VAL A 10 -13.67 -9.76 14.01
C VAL A 10 -14.21 -8.48 13.39
N LEU A 11 -14.69 -8.60 12.17
CA LEU A 11 -15.39 -7.54 11.46
C LEU A 11 -16.89 -7.70 11.71
N LEU A 12 -17.44 -6.85 12.55
CA LEU A 12 -18.87 -6.72 12.73
C LEU A 12 -19.46 -5.95 11.56
N THR A 13 -20.38 -6.55 10.81
CA THR A 13 -20.98 -5.92 9.63
C THR A 13 -22.49 -5.83 9.80
N SER A 14 -23.05 -4.62 9.75
CA SER A 14 -24.51 -4.44 9.78
C SER A 14 -25.14 -4.78 8.43
N GLN A 15 -26.45 -5.07 8.42
CA GLN A 15 -27.22 -5.29 7.18
C GLN A 15 -27.14 -4.12 6.19
N LYS A 16 -26.87 -2.89 6.68
CA LYS A 16 -26.69 -1.70 5.83
C LYS A 16 -25.23 -1.49 5.38
N GLY A 17 -24.33 -2.47 5.61
CA GLY A 17 -22.93 -2.44 5.19
C GLY A 17 -22.00 -1.60 6.06
N LYS A 18 -22.43 -1.08 7.21
CA LYS A 18 -21.52 -0.46 8.18
C LYS A 18 -20.68 -1.53 8.85
N LYS A 19 -19.39 -1.24 9.01
CA LYS A 19 -18.38 -2.19 9.50
C LYS A 19 -17.67 -1.63 10.72
N TRP A 20 -17.31 -2.51 11.66
CA TRP A 20 -16.49 -2.20 12.84
C TRP A 20 -15.52 -3.35 13.07
N LEU A 21 -14.26 -3.04 13.16
CA LEU A 21 -13.21 -4.00 13.51
C LEU A 21 -13.07 -3.99 15.04
N VAL A 22 -13.29 -5.14 15.65
CA VAL A 22 -13.21 -5.34 17.10
C VAL A 22 -12.32 -6.53 17.43
N ARG A 23 -11.75 -6.56 18.63
CA ARG A 23 -11.03 -7.72 19.14
C ARG A 23 -11.97 -8.51 20.06
N VAL A 24 -11.94 -9.82 19.94
CA VAL A 24 -12.73 -10.71 20.83
C VAL A 24 -12.11 -10.71 22.22
N GLU A 25 -12.85 -10.17 23.20
CA GLU A 25 -12.43 -10.04 24.58
C GLU A 25 -13.66 -9.96 25.51
N GLU A 26 -13.49 -10.20 26.82
CA GLU A 26 -14.57 -9.99 27.78
C GLU A 26 -14.77 -8.50 28.05
N ALA A 27 -15.41 -7.82 27.11
CA ALA A 27 -15.69 -6.38 27.21
C ALA A 27 -17.00 -6.00 26.53
N PRO A 28 -17.73 -5.02 27.05
CA PRO A 28 -18.88 -4.46 26.36
C PRO A 28 -18.41 -3.62 25.18
N TYR A 29 -19.11 -3.74 24.06
CA TYR A 29 -18.94 -2.90 22.89
C TYR A 29 -20.27 -2.22 22.55
N SER A 30 -20.24 -0.92 22.32
CA SER A 30 -21.43 -0.13 21.99
C SER A 30 -21.25 0.65 20.70
N SER A 31 -22.31 0.65 19.89
CA SER A 31 -22.46 1.47 18.70
C SER A 31 -23.83 2.17 18.70
N HIS A 32 -24.07 3.01 17.71
CA HIS A 32 -25.42 3.59 17.51
C HIS A 32 -26.51 2.51 17.27
N LEU A 33 -26.13 1.28 16.89
CA LEU A 33 -27.05 0.14 16.72
C LEU A 33 -27.30 -0.64 18.00
N GLY A 34 -26.76 -0.24 19.14
CA GLY A 34 -26.86 -0.90 20.44
C GLY A 34 -25.55 -1.54 20.89
N GLY A 35 -25.58 -2.15 22.07
CA GLY A 35 -24.44 -2.84 22.69
C GLY A 35 -24.48 -4.35 22.48
N ILE A 36 -23.31 -4.97 22.56
CA ILE A 36 -23.06 -6.43 22.63
C ILE A 36 -21.97 -6.67 23.67
N ASN A 37 -21.84 -7.90 24.18
CA ASN A 37 -20.60 -8.35 24.82
C ASN A 37 -19.73 -9.01 23.74
N LEU A 38 -18.47 -8.58 23.59
CA LEU A 38 -17.55 -9.16 22.62
C LEU A 38 -17.22 -10.64 22.95
N GLY A 39 -17.32 -11.06 24.22
CA GLY A 39 -17.22 -12.45 24.64
C GLY A 39 -18.29 -13.35 24.02
N ASP A 40 -19.47 -12.82 23.64
CA ASP A 40 -20.53 -13.58 22.97
C ASP A 40 -20.15 -14.06 21.55
N ILE A 41 -19.03 -13.57 21.02
CA ILE A 41 -18.46 -13.98 19.71
C ILE A 41 -17.73 -15.32 19.83
N VAL A 42 -17.17 -15.63 21.00
CA VAL A 42 -16.42 -16.87 21.22
C VAL A 42 -17.28 -18.11 20.92
N GLY A 43 -16.73 -19.03 20.17
CA GLY A 43 -17.41 -20.29 19.78
C GLY A 43 -18.38 -20.15 18.60
N ARG A 44 -18.63 -18.96 18.10
CA ARG A 44 -19.39 -18.72 16.85
C ARG A 44 -18.52 -18.94 15.63
N GLU A 45 -19.16 -19.15 14.50
CA GLU A 45 -18.51 -19.33 13.21
C GLU A 45 -18.56 -18.06 12.35
N GLU A 46 -17.68 -17.98 11.38
CA GLU A 46 -17.72 -16.91 10.37
C GLU A 46 -19.01 -17.00 9.55
N GLY A 47 -19.69 -15.87 9.39
CA GLY A 47 -21.02 -15.78 8.78
C GLY A 47 -22.17 -15.82 9.78
N ASP A 48 -21.92 -16.13 11.04
CA ASP A 48 -22.93 -16.08 12.10
C ASP A 48 -23.42 -14.66 12.37
N TRP A 49 -24.53 -14.58 13.10
CA TRP A 49 -25.17 -13.33 13.49
C TRP A 49 -25.14 -13.12 14.99
N LEU A 50 -24.90 -11.86 15.38
CA LEU A 50 -25.16 -11.37 16.73
C LEU A 50 -26.31 -10.37 16.71
N VAL A 51 -27.08 -10.36 17.82
CA VAL A 51 -28.16 -9.38 18.01
C VAL A 51 -27.74 -8.39 19.08
N THR A 52 -27.81 -7.10 18.77
CA THR A 52 -27.47 -6.03 19.72
C THR A 52 -28.61 -5.81 20.73
N SER A 53 -28.36 -5.06 21.80
CA SER A 53 -29.36 -4.68 22.81
C SER A 53 -30.56 -3.90 22.24
N LYS A 54 -30.43 -3.34 21.04
CA LYS A 54 -31.51 -2.64 20.32
C LYS A 54 -32.14 -3.49 19.21
N GLY A 55 -31.86 -4.80 19.17
CA GLY A 55 -32.42 -5.72 18.18
C GLY A 55 -31.80 -5.68 16.79
N ALA A 56 -30.72 -4.90 16.58
CA ALA A 56 -30.02 -4.88 15.31
C ALA A 56 -29.18 -6.15 15.12
N LYS A 57 -29.17 -6.69 13.90
CA LYS A 57 -28.39 -7.90 13.54
C LYS A 57 -27.05 -7.49 12.95
N LEU A 58 -25.98 -8.08 13.45
CA LEU A 58 -24.59 -7.92 12.99
C LEU A 58 -24.06 -9.27 12.50
N MET A 59 -23.50 -9.29 11.30
CA MET A 59 -22.78 -10.44 10.74
C MET A 59 -21.35 -10.44 11.27
N LEU A 60 -20.79 -11.62 11.52
CA LEU A 60 -19.44 -11.84 12.01
C LEU A 60 -18.56 -12.35 10.86
N PHE A 61 -17.48 -11.63 10.54
CA PHE A 61 -16.50 -12.07 9.55
C PHE A 61 -15.07 -11.93 10.08
N ARG A 62 -14.17 -12.77 9.59
CA ARG A 62 -12.75 -12.46 9.69
C ARG A 62 -12.45 -11.29 8.78
N PRO A 63 -11.68 -10.28 9.23
CA PRO A 63 -11.40 -9.10 8.42
C PRO A 63 -10.58 -9.49 7.19
N ALA A 64 -11.05 -9.13 6.01
CA ALA A 64 -10.20 -9.14 4.83
C ALA A 64 -9.09 -8.08 4.98
N LEU A 65 -7.99 -8.24 4.25
CA LEU A 65 -6.87 -7.28 4.32
C LEU A 65 -7.31 -5.83 4.10
N GLN A 66 -8.20 -5.60 3.15
CA GLN A 66 -8.77 -4.27 2.90
C GLN A 66 -9.51 -3.70 4.12
N ASP A 67 -10.30 -4.53 4.81
CA ASP A 67 -11.07 -4.11 5.99
C ASP A 67 -10.12 -3.73 7.14
N TYR A 68 -9.04 -4.50 7.30
CA TYR A 68 -8.02 -4.23 8.30
C TYR A 68 -7.28 -2.93 8.00
N ILE A 69 -6.79 -2.73 6.77
CA ILE A 69 -6.07 -1.51 6.36
C ILE A 69 -6.91 -0.25 6.58
N PHE A 70 -8.21 -0.28 6.29
CA PHE A 70 -9.08 0.86 6.55
C PHE A 70 -9.33 1.13 8.03
N SER A 71 -9.22 0.11 8.88
CA SER A 71 -9.56 0.17 10.30
C SER A 71 -8.34 0.29 11.23
N MET A 72 -7.13 -0.03 10.73
CA MET A 72 -5.91 0.00 11.55
C MET A 72 -5.56 1.41 12.02
N LYS A 73 -4.84 1.49 13.13
CA LYS A 73 -4.31 2.75 13.65
C LYS A 73 -3.33 3.37 12.65
N ARG A 74 -3.49 4.67 12.39
CA ARG A 74 -2.63 5.38 11.44
C ARG A 74 -2.49 6.86 11.77
N ARG A 75 -1.30 7.38 11.59
CA ARG A 75 -0.96 8.79 11.66
C ARG A 75 -0.67 9.39 10.29
N THR A 76 -0.42 8.53 9.29
CA THR A 76 -0.13 8.91 7.91
C THR A 76 -1.32 8.61 7.00
N GLN A 77 -1.33 9.20 5.81
CA GLN A 77 -2.19 8.75 4.73
C GLN A 77 -1.76 7.32 4.35
N ILE A 78 -2.74 6.48 4.01
CA ILE A 78 -2.48 5.13 3.51
C ILE A 78 -2.61 5.10 2.01
N ILE A 79 -1.84 4.24 1.38
CA ILE A 79 -2.12 3.83 0.00
C ILE A 79 -3.48 3.11 0.01
N TYR A 80 -4.39 3.57 -0.84
CA TYR A 80 -5.72 2.96 -0.92
C TYR A 80 -5.64 1.53 -1.45
N PRO A 81 -6.50 0.60 -0.98
CA PRO A 81 -6.49 -0.80 -1.43
C PRO A 81 -6.60 -0.99 -2.95
N LYS A 82 -7.27 -0.08 -3.67
CA LYS A 82 -7.30 -0.12 -5.14
C LYS A 82 -5.91 0.09 -5.75
N ASP A 83 -5.13 1.03 -5.19
CA ASP A 83 -3.77 1.34 -5.65
C ASP A 83 -2.80 0.25 -5.20
N LEU A 84 -2.91 -0.25 -3.96
CA LEU A 84 -2.15 -1.39 -3.48
C LEU A 84 -2.30 -2.60 -4.41
N SER A 85 -3.53 -2.90 -4.85
CA SER A 85 -3.77 -4.03 -5.77
C SER A 85 -3.08 -3.84 -7.11
N ALA A 86 -3.10 -2.63 -7.66
CA ALA A 86 -2.42 -2.29 -8.90
C ALA A 86 -0.89 -2.33 -8.73
N MET A 87 -0.37 -1.79 -7.63
CA MET A 87 1.08 -1.83 -7.33
C MET A 87 1.59 -3.27 -7.18
N ILE A 88 0.87 -4.14 -6.46
CA ILE A 88 1.23 -5.56 -6.29
C ILE A 88 1.23 -6.28 -7.63
N PHE A 89 0.21 -6.09 -8.46
CA PHE A 89 0.08 -6.76 -9.74
C PHE A 89 1.13 -6.28 -10.75
N ASN A 90 1.26 -4.96 -10.93
CA ASN A 90 2.25 -4.39 -11.86
C ASN A 90 3.70 -4.50 -11.35
N GLY A 91 3.90 -4.63 -10.04
CA GLY A 91 5.18 -4.97 -9.42
C GLY A 91 5.56 -6.44 -9.57
N ASP A 92 4.67 -7.28 -10.13
CA ASP A 92 4.88 -8.72 -10.34
C ASP A 92 5.41 -9.40 -9.07
N ILE A 93 4.62 -9.31 -7.98
CA ILE A 93 4.99 -9.89 -6.69
C ILE A 93 4.61 -11.36 -6.64
N TYR A 94 5.59 -12.20 -6.31
CA TYR A 94 5.42 -13.64 -6.19
C TYR A 94 6.12 -14.19 -4.93
N PRO A 95 5.73 -15.39 -4.44
CA PRO A 95 6.40 -16.04 -3.33
C PRO A 95 7.87 -16.35 -3.64
N GLY A 96 8.78 -15.79 -2.85
CA GLY A 96 10.24 -15.92 -3.04
C GLY A 96 10.94 -14.63 -3.45
N CYS A 97 10.19 -13.56 -3.83
CA CYS A 97 10.78 -12.24 -4.09
C CYS A 97 11.57 -11.70 -2.90
N VAL A 98 12.68 -11.01 -3.21
CA VAL A 98 13.35 -10.11 -2.28
C VAL A 98 12.93 -8.68 -2.61
N ILE A 99 12.29 -8.00 -1.66
CA ILE A 99 11.66 -6.71 -1.88
C ILE A 99 12.23 -5.67 -0.92
N LEU A 100 12.54 -4.49 -1.46
CA LEU A 100 12.81 -3.28 -0.68
C LEU A 100 11.60 -2.36 -0.76
N GLU A 101 11.06 -1.99 0.39
CA GLU A 101 10.04 -0.95 0.55
C GLU A 101 10.68 0.27 1.20
N THR A 102 10.44 1.47 0.67
CA THR A 102 10.90 2.71 1.28
C THR A 102 9.70 3.59 1.65
N GLY A 103 9.69 4.03 2.93
CA GLY A 103 8.55 4.75 3.49
C GLY A 103 7.44 3.80 3.95
N ILE A 104 7.70 2.98 4.98
CA ILE A 104 6.72 2.01 5.49
C ILE A 104 5.43 2.67 6.02
N GLY A 105 5.53 3.89 6.54
CA GLY A 105 4.42 4.64 7.12
C GLY A 105 3.65 3.84 8.16
N SER A 106 2.35 3.59 7.94
CA SER A 106 1.52 2.76 8.83
C SER A 106 1.60 1.26 8.55
N GLY A 107 2.34 0.81 7.52
CA GLY A 107 2.51 -0.58 7.12
C GLY A 107 1.45 -1.13 6.15
N ALA A 108 0.66 -0.26 5.50
CA ALA A 108 -0.39 -0.71 4.58
C ALA A 108 0.17 -1.47 3.37
N LEU A 109 1.23 -0.95 2.75
CA LEU A 109 1.89 -1.60 1.63
C LEU A 109 2.63 -2.87 2.09
N ALA A 110 3.37 -2.80 3.19
CA ALA A 110 4.04 -3.97 3.77
C ALA A 110 3.07 -5.13 4.05
N LEU A 111 1.87 -4.86 4.59
CA LEU A 111 0.82 -5.87 4.80
C LEU A 111 0.40 -6.54 3.49
N ALA A 112 0.24 -5.76 2.42
CA ALA A 112 -0.16 -6.29 1.12
C ALA A 112 0.97 -7.12 0.46
N LEU A 113 2.21 -6.64 0.54
CA LEU A 113 3.40 -7.35 0.06
C LEU A 113 3.60 -8.66 0.78
N LEU A 114 3.62 -8.66 2.12
CA LEU A 114 3.80 -9.86 2.96
C LEU A 114 2.73 -10.92 2.67
N ARG A 115 1.47 -10.48 2.47
CA ARG A 115 0.40 -11.41 2.12
C ARG A 115 0.60 -12.03 0.74
N ALA A 116 1.02 -11.25 -0.26
CA ALA A 116 1.30 -11.74 -1.61
C ALA A 116 2.51 -12.69 -1.65
N MET A 117 3.52 -12.44 -0.82
CA MET A 117 4.72 -13.27 -0.69
C MET A 117 4.46 -14.62 -0.01
N CYS A 118 3.34 -14.80 0.68
CA CYS A 118 2.97 -16.06 1.36
C CYS A 118 4.07 -16.62 2.28
N GLY A 119 4.77 -15.77 3.04
CA GLY A 119 5.86 -16.17 3.95
C GLY A 119 7.16 -16.58 3.27
N ARG A 120 7.30 -16.45 1.96
CA ARG A 120 8.50 -16.80 1.19
C ARG A 120 9.21 -15.55 0.68
N GLY A 121 10.54 -15.62 0.55
CA GLY A 121 11.35 -14.46 0.15
C GLY A 121 11.63 -13.54 1.34
N LYS A 122 11.96 -12.28 1.09
CA LYS A 122 12.29 -11.31 2.14
C LYS A 122 11.72 -9.93 1.80
N LEU A 123 11.03 -9.31 2.74
CA LEU A 123 10.66 -7.89 2.70
C LEU A 123 11.58 -7.11 3.62
N ILE A 124 12.23 -6.09 3.09
CA ILE A 124 13.04 -5.13 3.82
C ILE A 124 12.34 -3.78 3.69
N SER A 125 11.88 -3.22 4.82
CA SER A 125 11.23 -1.91 4.83
C SER A 125 12.12 -0.89 5.51
N VAL A 126 12.42 0.21 4.82
CA VAL A 126 13.23 1.31 5.34
C VAL A 126 12.34 2.50 5.66
N GLU A 127 12.44 3.01 6.88
CA GLU A 127 11.67 4.16 7.36
C GLU A 127 12.58 5.10 8.15
N LYS A 128 12.56 6.37 7.81
CA LYS A 128 13.40 7.39 8.47
C LYS A 128 12.96 7.69 9.90
N ARG A 129 11.65 7.60 10.18
CA ARG A 129 11.04 8.00 11.44
C ARG A 129 10.71 6.78 12.30
N LEU A 130 11.36 6.69 13.47
CA LEU A 130 11.19 5.59 14.41
C LEU A 130 9.72 5.37 14.79
N GLU A 131 8.96 6.45 15.02
CA GLU A 131 7.56 6.36 15.44
C GLU A 131 6.66 5.68 14.40
N PHE A 132 6.96 5.82 13.10
CA PHE A 132 6.22 5.14 12.03
C PHE A 132 6.66 3.69 11.89
N ALA A 133 7.95 3.41 11.99
CA ALA A 133 8.47 2.05 12.03
C ALA A 133 7.83 1.22 13.17
N LEU A 134 7.69 1.81 14.35
CA LEU A 134 7.03 1.17 15.50
C LEU A 134 5.52 0.98 15.27
N GLU A 135 4.82 1.97 14.71
CA GLU A 135 3.39 1.87 14.38
C GLU A 135 3.14 0.79 13.32
N ALA A 136 3.95 0.75 12.26
CA ALA A 136 3.88 -0.28 11.23
C ALA A 136 4.10 -1.68 11.82
N ARG A 137 5.13 -1.84 12.66
CA ARG A 137 5.43 -3.10 13.35
C ARG A 137 4.24 -3.59 14.19
N GLU A 138 3.60 -2.67 14.93
CA GLU A 138 2.41 -2.99 15.73
C GLU A 138 1.25 -3.42 14.83
N ASN A 139 0.95 -2.69 13.76
CA ASN A 139 -0.12 -3.02 12.82
C ASN A 139 0.11 -4.37 12.14
N ILE A 140 1.33 -4.63 11.68
CA ILE A 140 1.70 -5.88 11.00
C ILE A 140 1.59 -7.06 11.97
N SER A 141 2.15 -6.94 13.16
CA SER A 141 2.08 -7.98 14.20
C SER A 141 0.63 -8.27 14.61
N ARG A 142 -0.20 -7.25 14.68
CA ARG A 142 -1.63 -7.43 15.00
C ARG A 142 -2.38 -8.19 13.91
N PHE A 143 -2.07 -7.95 12.65
CA PHE A 143 -2.75 -8.61 11.53
C PHE A 143 -2.34 -10.08 11.39
N PHE A 144 -1.04 -10.38 11.50
CA PHE A 144 -0.51 -11.74 11.33
C PHE A 144 -0.47 -12.55 12.63
N GLY A 145 -0.77 -11.96 13.79
CA GLY A 145 -0.65 -12.56 15.11
C GLY A 145 0.77 -12.43 15.71
N ALA A 146 1.79 -12.27 14.87
CA ALA A 146 3.18 -11.98 15.22
C ALA A 146 3.85 -11.25 14.06
N MET A 147 5.06 -10.71 14.29
CA MET A 147 5.89 -10.21 13.17
C MET A 147 6.27 -11.38 12.26
N PRO A 148 6.02 -11.28 10.94
CA PRO A 148 6.48 -12.30 9.99
C PRO A 148 8.01 -12.40 10.00
N GLU A 149 8.53 -13.64 10.03
CA GLU A 149 9.98 -13.89 10.06
C GLU A 149 10.71 -13.40 8.81
N ASN A 150 10.02 -13.32 7.70
CA ASN A 150 10.54 -12.81 6.43
C ASN A 150 10.44 -11.29 6.26
N HIS A 151 10.15 -10.54 7.33
CA HIS A 151 10.07 -9.08 7.31
C HIS A 151 11.08 -8.44 8.25
N GLU A 152 11.86 -7.51 7.71
CA GLU A 152 12.81 -6.68 8.46
C GLU A 152 12.45 -5.20 8.30
N ILE A 153 12.36 -4.48 9.41
CA ILE A 153 12.14 -3.02 9.41
C ILE A 153 13.43 -2.36 9.89
N ILE A 154 13.97 -1.48 9.05
CA ILE A 154 15.21 -0.75 9.31
C ILE A 154 14.89 0.74 9.46
N VAL A 155 15.32 1.34 10.57
CA VAL A 155 15.19 2.78 10.78
C VAL A 155 16.41 3.47 10.20
N ALA A 156 16.26 4.04 9.01
CA ALA A 156 17.33 4.74 8.29
C ALA A 156 16.76 5.75 7.30
N ASP A 157 17.59 6.69 6.88
CA ASP A 157 17.30 7.53 5.70
C ASP A 157 17.67 6.73 4.45
N ILE A 158 16.74 6.65 3.48
CA ILE A 158 17.01 5.94 2.23
C ILE A 158 18.08 6.65 1.37
N GLU A 159 18.22 7.96 1.50
CA GLU A 159 19.30 8.71 0.87
C GLU A 159 20.63 8.29 1.54
N GLY A 160 21.49 7.58 0.81
CA GLY A 160 22.74 7.02 1.32
C GLY A 160 22.62 5.68 2.04
N PHE A 161 21.44 5.06 2.04
CA PHE A 161 21.26 3.69 2.52
C PHE A 161 21.67 2.68 1.44
N HIS A 162 22.38 1.63 1.84
CA HIS A 162 22.86 0.57 0.94
C HIS A 162 22.57 -0.81 1.54
N LEU A 163 22.15 -1.72 0.67
CA LEU A 163 22.05 -3.15 0.99
C LEU A 163 23.29 -3.88 0.49
N SER A 164 23.70 -4.91 1.19
CA SER A 164 24.80 -5.81 0.78
C SER A 164 24.44 -6.74 -0.36
N CYS A 165 23.14 -6.84 -0.70
CA CYS A 165 22.62 -7.68 -1.79
C CYS A 165 21.62 -6.90 -2.63
N GLN A 166 21.47 -7.32 -3.88
CA GLN A 166 20.42 -6.76 -4.76
C GLN A 166 19.06 -7.38 -4.46
N VAL A 167 18.00 -6.57 -4.68
CA VAL A 167 16.61 -6.99 -4.54
C VAL A 167 15.95 -7.16 -5.89
N ASP A 168 14.85 -7.93 -5.93
CA ASP A 168 14.06 -8.16 -7.15
C ASP A 168 13.15 -7.00 -7.48
N ARG A 169 12.59 -6.37 -6.44
CA ARG A 169 11.56 -5.33 -6.53
C ARG A 169 11.83 -4.21 -5.54
N ILE A 170 11.51 -2.99 -5.94
CA ILE A 170 11.54 -1.83 -5.05
C ILE A 170 10.18 -1.13 -5.08
N PHE A 171 9.65 -0.82 -3.90
CA PHE A 171 8.45 -0.01 -3.73
C PHE A 171 8.80 1.31 -3.03
N VAL A 172 8.30 2.42 -3.59
CA VAL A 172 8.62 3.77 -3.12
C VAL A 172 7.34 4.52 -2.76
N ASP A 173 7.15 4.78 -1.46
CA ASP A 173 6.08 5.64 -0.93
C ASP A 173 6.68 6.77 -0.10
N LEU A 174 7.33 7.69 -0.79
CA LEU A 174 8.04 8.84 -0.20
C LEU A 174 7.45 10.16 -0.70
N PRO A 175 7.54 11.24 0.10
CA PRO A 175 7.14 12.58 -0.36
C PRO A 175 7.93 13.08 -1.58
N GLU A 176 9.20 12.68 -1.69
CA GLU A 176 10.13 13.08 -2.74
C GLU A 176 10.83 11.87 -3.37
N PRO A 177 10.08 10.97 -4.08
CA PRO A 177 10.63 9.71 -4.57
C PRO A 177 11.83 9.88 -5.51
N TRP A 178 11.89 10.98 -6.26
CA TRP A 178 12.99 11.28 -7.19
C TRP A 178 14.35 11.41 -6.53
N ARG A 179 14.42 11.79 -5.24
CA ARG A 179 15.69 11.95 -4.51
C ARG A 179 16.32 10.61 -4.15
N ALA A 180 15.52 9.57 -4.02
CA ALA A 180 15.97 8.24 -3.67
C ALA A 180 16.42 7.39 -4.87
N VAL A 181 16.07 7.77 -6.11
CA VAL A 181 16.24 6.92 -7.31
C VAL A 181 17.69 6.47 -7.50
N GLU A 182 18.68 7.35 -7.30
CA GLU A 182 20.10 7.03 -7.46
C GLU A 182 20.51 5.88 -6.52
N SER A 183 20.27 6.01 -5.21
CA SER A 183 20.57 4.96 -4.23
C SER A 183 19.79 3.67 -4.51
N LEU A 184 18.52 3.79 -4.91
CA LEU A 184 17.67 2.63 -5.20
C LEU A 184 18.12 1.86 -6.45
N CYS A 185 18.65 2.56 -7.45
CA CYS A 185 19.16 1.93 -8.65
C CYS A 185 20.25 0.89 -8.35
N GLU A 186 21.19 1.21 -7.47
CA GLU A 186 22.28 0.32 -7.10
C GLU A 186 21.81 -0.97 -6.42
N MET A 187 20.73 -0.86 -5.64
CA MET A 187 20.17 -1.98 -4.88
C MET A 187 19.24 -2.88 -5.69
N LEU A 188 18.71 -2.42 -6.85
CA LEU A 188 17.83 -3.21 -7.69
C LEU A 188 18.62 -4.05 -8.70
N ARG A 189 18.30 -5.33 -8.83
CA ARG A 189 18.95 -6.16 -9.88
C ARG A 189 18.58 -5.70 -11.28
N MET A 190 19.38 -6.05 -12.29
CA MET A 190 19.03 -5.82 -13.71
C MET A 190 17.72 -6.54 -14.06
N GLY A 191 16.84 -5.86 -14.81
CA GLY A 191 15.48 -6.31 -15.10
C GLY A 191 14.53 -6.30 -13.88
N GLY A 192 14.98 -5.84 -12.72
CA GLY A 192 14.13 -5.63 -11.54
C GLY A 192 13.14 -4.49 -11.76
N LEU A 193 12.03 -4.49 -11.02
CA LEU A 193 10.98 -3.49 -11.11
C LEU A 193 11.03 -2.51 -9.93
N LEU A 194 10.88 -1.23 -10.26
CA LEU A 194 10.62 -0.16 -9.29
C LEU A 194 9.17 0.29 -9.47
N VAL A 195 8.41 0.35 -8.38
CA VAL A 195 7.02 0.84 -8.33
C VAL A 195 6.94 2.00 -7.35
N SER A 196 6.47 3.15 -7.79
CA SER A 196 6.33 4.34 -6.96
C SER A 196 4.90 4.87 -6.99
N LEU A 197 4.45 5.45 -5.88
CA LEU A 197 3.20 6.21 -5.81
C LEU A 197 3.51 7.69 -5.57
N SER A 198 2.95 8.56 -6.40
CA SER A 198 3.12 10.02 -6.31
C SER A 198 1.76 10.73 -6.30
N PRO A 199 1.52 11.71 -5.42
CA PRO A 199 0.22 12.35 -5.28
C PRO A 199 -0.09 13.37 -6.40
N ASN A 200 0.88 13.80 -7.19
CA ASN A 200 0.67 14.79 -8.24
C ASN A 200 1.63 14.62 -9.44
N VAL A 201 1.23 15.18 -10.58
CA VAL A 201 1.96 15.05 -11.85
C VAL A 201 3.37 15.64 -11.78
N GLY A 202 3.57 16.76 -11.09
CA GLY A 202 4.91 17.38 -10.96
C GLY A 202 5.92 16.41 -10.32
N GLN A 203 5.52 15.67 -9.29
CA GLN A 203 6.37 14.64 -8.69
C GLN A 203 6.62 13.46 -9.65
N VAL A 204 5.62 13.07 -10.44
CA VAL A 204 5.79 12.03 -11.48
C VAL A 204 6.85 12.46 -12.50
N GLN A 205 6.79 13.71 -13.00
CA GLN A 205 7.76 14.24 -13.95
C GLN A 205 9.20 14.24 -13.39
N LEU A 206 9.37 14.70 -12.14
CA LEU A 206 10.68 14.68 -11.47
C LEU A 206 11.20 13.24 -11.30
N THR A 207 10.32 12.33 -10.89
CA THR A 207 10.67 10.90 -10.72
C THR A 207 11.05 10.27 -12.06
N GLN A 208 10.28 10.50 -13.12
CA GLN A 208 10.61 10.00 -14.46
C GLN A 208 11.98 10.49 -14.94
N ARG A 209 12.27 11.77 -14.74
CA ARG A 209 13.58 12.32 -15.12
C ARG A 209 14.71 11.60 -14.40
N GLN A 210 14.60 11.39 -13.09
CA GLN A 210 15.63 10.68 -12.32
C GLN A 210 15.73 9.21 -12.72
N LEU A 211 14.60 8.54 -12.99
CA LEU A 211 14.60 7.17 -13.47
C LEU A 211 15.38 7.04 -14.79
N LYS A 212 15.13 7.90 -15.77
CA LYS A 212 15.86 7.91 -17.06
C LYS A 212 17.37 8.10 -16.85
N ILE A 213 17.78 9.07 -16.01
CA ILE A 213 19.19 9.35 -15.75
C ILE A 213 19.90 8.17 -15.09
N ASN A 214 19.19 7.42 -14.22
CA ASN A 214 19.76 6.34 -13.42
C ASN A 214 19.55 4.94 -14.03
N GLY A 215 19.36 4.82 -15.35
CA GLY A 215 19.31 3.52 -16.03
C GLY A 215 18.03 2.73 -15.80
N PHE A 216 16.90 3.40 -15.84
CA PHE A 216 15.58 2.79 -15.92
C PHE A 216 14.96 3.02 -17.29
N GLY A 217 14.31 1.97 -17.83
CA GLY A 217 13.53 2.00 -19.06
C GLY A 217 12.15 1.38 -18.83
N ASP A 218 11.36 1.25 -19.93
CA ASP A 218 10.00 0.72 -19.91
C ASP A 218 9.19 1.36 -18.76
N ILE A 219 9.13 2.71 -18.78
CA ILE A 219 8.54 3.51 -17.72
C ILE A 219 7.10 3.80 -18.06
N GLU A 220 6.19 3.35 -17.20
CA GLU A 220 4.76 3.56 -17.32
C GLU A 220 4.24 4.41 -16.17
N HIS A 221 3.26 5.28 -16.47
CA HIS A 221 2.57 6.09 -15.47
C HIS A 221 1.07 5.95 -15.66
N PHE A 222 0.34 5.69 -14.58
CA PHE A 222 -1.11 5.61 -14.62
C PHE A 222 -1.73 5.95 -13.26
N GLU A 223 -3.01 6.27 -13.28
CA GLU A 223 -3.86 6.32 -12.09
C GLU A 223 -4.99 5.30 -12.21
N LEU A 224 -5.51 4.85 -11.07
CA LEU A 224 -6.60 3.89 -11.03
C LEU A 224 -7.87 4.55 -10.47
N LEU A 225 -8.96 4.49 -11.23
CA LEU A 225 -10.27 4.97 -10.81
C LEU A 225 -11.19 3.79 -10.48
N ARG A 226 -11.71 3.76 -9.24
CA ARG A 226 -12.69 2.77 -8.81
C ARG A 226 -14.04 3.45 -8.61
N ARG A 227 -15.05 3.01 -9.38
CA ARG A 227 -16.40 3.50 -9.24
C ARG A 227 -17.30 2.45 -8.61
N ASP A 228 -17.71 2.70 -7.37
CA ASP A 228 -18.62 1.80 -6.66
C ASP A 228 -20.07 2.06 -7.07
N TRP A 229 -20.88 0.99 -7.07
CA TRP A 229 -22.29 1.03 -7.44
C TRP A 229 -23.18 0.64 -6.27
N LYS A 230 -24.31 1.31 -6.15
CA LYS A 230 -25.38 0.93 -5.25
C LYS A 230 -26.41 0.15 -6.08
N ILE A 231 -26.55 -1.14 -5.74
CA ILE A 231 -27.47 -2.05 -6.40
C ILE A 231 -28.42 -2.61 -5.35
N ASP A 232 -29.70 -2.43 -5.55
CA ASP A 232 -30.78 -3.08 -4.81
C ASP A 232 -31.86 -3.58 -5.82
N GLN A 233 -32.96 -4.16 -5.34
CA GLN A 233 -34.00 -4.72 -6.23
C GLN A 233 -34.64 -3.70 -7.16
N LEU A 234 -34.62 -2.41 -6.82
CA LEU A 234 -35.29 -1.33 -7.54
C LEU A 234 -34.33 -0.36 -8.22
N ARG A 235 -33.04 -0.37 -7.85
CA ARG A 235 -32.10 0.65 -8.28
C ARG A 235 -30.73 0.05 -8.58
N ALA A 236 -30.14 0.46 -9.69
CA ALA A 236 -28.75 0.22 -10.04
C ALA A 236 -28.14 1.56 -10.49
N ARG A 237 -27.36 2.20 -9.61
CA ARG A 237 -26.69 3.47 -9.90
C ARG A 237 -25.35 3.57 -9.20
N PRO A 238 -24.39 4.35 -9.70
CA PRO A 238 -23.16 4.62 -8.98
C PRO A 238 -23.45 5.36 -7.67
N PHE A 239 -22.52 5.26 -6.71
CA PHE A 239 -22.55 6.15 -5.56
C PHE A 239 -22.36 7.61 -6.00
N ASP A 240 -22.98 8.54 -5.29
CA ASP A 240 -22.93 9.98 -5.57
C ASP A 240 -21.53 10.57 -5.33
N ARG A 241 -20.75 9.95 -4.42
CA ARG A 241 -19.38 10.33 -4.10
C ARG A 241 -18.43 9.21 -4.50
N MET A 242 -17.32 9.59 -5.10
CA MET A 242 -16.21 8.72 -5.48
C MET A 242 -14.90 9.35 -5.00
N VAL A 243 -14.01 8.55 -4.42
CA VAL A 243 -12.61 8.95 -4.27
C VAL A 243 -11.96 8.67 -5.62
N ALA A 244 -11.84 9.69 -6.44
CA ALA A 244 -11.34 9.57 -7.80
C ALA A 244 -9.82 9.46 -7.80
N HIS A 245 -9.14 10.58 -7.55
CA HIS A 245 -7.69 10.65 -7.51
C HIS A 245 -7.15 10.30 -6.11
N THR A 246 -6.16 9.41 -6.06
CA THR A 246 -5.45 9.02 -4.83
C THR A 246 -3.94 9.07 -5.01
N GLY A 247 -3.47 9.00 -6.24
CA GLY A 247 -2.07 9.06 -6.63
C GLY A 247 -1.85 8.49 -8.03
N PHE A 248 -0.69 8.78 -8.58
CA PHE A 248 -0.17 8.22 -9.82
C PHE A 248 0.81 7.11 -9.49
N ILE A 249 0.64 5.97 -10.12
CA ILE A 249 1.55 4.83 -10.01
C ILE A 249 2.55 4.94 -11.16
N THR A 250 3.82 4.85 -10.82
CA THR A 250 4.93 4.74 -11.78
C THR A 250 5.52 3.36 -11.67
N VAL A 251 5.69 2.67 -12.80
CA VAL A 251 6.38 1.38 -12.90
C VAL A 251 7.55 1.54 -13.85
N ALA A 252 8.74 1.09 -13.45
CA ALA A 252 9.94 1.19 -14.27
C ALA A 252 10.82 -0.05 -14.13
N LYS A 253 11.54 -0.43 -15.17
CA LYS A 253 12.48 -1.56 -15.15
C LYS A 253 13.91 -1.07 -15.15
N ARG A 254 14.77 -1.68 -14.33
CA ARG A 254 16.20 -1.42 -14.40
C ARG A 254 16.77 -2.03 -15.67
N VAL A 255 17.44 -1.19 -16.47
CA VAL A 255 18.08 -1.61 -17.72
C VAL A 255 19.60 -1.40 -17.63
N SER A 256 20.36 -2.19 -18.42
CA SER A 256 21.79 -1.94 -18.57
C SER A 256 22.00 -0.63 -19.30
N ALA A 257 22.93 0.19 -18.83
CA ALA A 257 23.36 1.35 -19.60
C ALA A 257 23.88 0.87 -20.96
N GLU A 258 23.30 1.36 -22.05
CA GLU A 258 23.92 1.21 -23.36
C GLU A 258 25.30 1.86 -23.30
N ARG A 259 26.35 1.10 -23.67
CA ARG A 259 27.69 1.64 -23.71
C ARG A 259 27.75 2.65 -24.86
N GLY A 260 27.62 3.93 -24.56
CA GLY A 260 28.10 4.95 -25.47
C GLY A 260 27.22 6.13 -25.84
N GLU A 261 25.96 6.20 -25.48
CA GLU A 261 25.19 7.40 -25.72
C GLU A 261 24.58 7.93 -24.43
N PRO A 262 24.75 9.23 -24.10
CA PRO A 262 23.88 9.88 -23.14
C PRO A 262 22.45 9.71 -23.66
N LEU A 263 21.52 9.27 -22.80
CA LEU A 263 20.09 9.27 -23.15
C LEU A 263 19.79 10.69 -23.67
N GLU A 264 19.60 10.80 -24.98
CA GLU A 264 19.27 12.08 -25.62
C GLU A 264 18.09 12.67 -24.85
N SER A 265 18.23 13.93 -24.50
CA SER A 265 17.10 14.76 -24.09
C SER A 265 16.04 14.57 -25.18
N ASP A 266 14.90 14.01 -24.82
CA ASP A 266 13.78 13.74 -25.71
C ASP A 266 13.55 14.98 -26.60
N PRO A 267 13.76 14.89 -27.92
CA PRO A 267 13.63 16.05 -28.81
C PRO A 267 12.19 16.58 -28.88
N ASP A 268 11.23 15.85 -28.28
CA ASP A 268 9.83 16.28 -28.19
C ASP A 268 9.53 17.20 -26.99
N TYR A 269 10.50 17.48 -26.10
CA TYR A 269 10.42 18.63 -25.21
C TYR A 269 10.87 19.89 -25.95
N GLY A 270 10.15 20.17 -27.02
CA GLY A 270 10.26 21.41 -27.77
C GLY A 270 9.98 22.61 -26.89
N GLU A 271 10.61 23.70 -27.25
CA GLU A 271 10.37 25.05 -26.75
C GLU A 271 8.86 25.26 -26.53
N ASP A 272 8.51 25.86 -25.39
CA ASP A 272 7.14 26.27 -25.08
C ASP A 272 6.60 27.07 -26.31
N PRO A 273 5.53 26.56 -26.96
CA PRO A 273 5.02 27.17 -28.20
C PRO A 273 4.53 28.63 -28.01
N GLU A 274 4.30 29.06 -26.77
CA GLU A 274 3.89 30.45 -26.48
C GLU A 274 5.07 31.38 -26.15
N THR A 275 6.20 30.87 -25.68
CA THR A 275 7.31 31.74 -25.23
C THR A 275 8.61 31.54 -25.99
N GLY A 276 8.80 30.48 -26.77
CA GLY A 276 10.02 30.19 -27.54
C GLY A 276 11.29 30.07 -26.68
N LYS A 277 11.16 29.81 -25.38
CA LYS A 277 12.29 29.70 -24.44
C LYS A 277 12.36 28.31 -23.81
N ALA A 278 13.57 27.76 -23.78
CA ALA A 278 13.84 26.60 -22.97
C ALA A 278 13.58 26.92 -21.49
N PRO A 279 13.00 25.95 -20.70
CA PRO A 279 12.71 26.19 -19.29
C PRO A 279 14.00 26.54 -18.54
N GLU A 280 13.98 27.65 -17.80
CA GLU A 280 15.08 28.03 -16.92
C GLU A 280 15.41 26.92 -15.95
N LYS A 281 16.70 26.62 -15.82
CA LYS A 281 17.21 25.68 -14.83
C LYS A 281 16.76 26.12 -13.45
N LEU A 282 15.78 25.46 -12.89
CA LEU A 282 15.49 25.53 -11.46
C LEU A 282 16.67 24.86 -10.72
N ILE A 283 17.46 25.71 -10.05
CA ILE A 283 18.55 25.36 -9.15
C ILE A 283 17.99 24.69 -7.90
#